data_1a30b413309c4706cbae4bae8b906dc4
#
_entry.id   1a30b413309c4706cbae4bae8b906dc4
#
_cell.length_a   1.000
_cell.length_b   1.000
_cell.length_c   1.000
_cell.angle_alpha   90.00
_cell.angle_beta   90.00
_cell.angle_gamma   90.00
#
_symmetry.space_group_name_H-M   'P 1'
#
loop_
_entity.id
_entity.type
_entity.pdbx_description
1 polymer ?
#
loop_
_entity_poly.entity_id
_entity_poly.type
_entity_poly.pdbx_seq_one_letter_code
_entity_poly.pdbx_strand_id
1 'polypeptide(L)'
;VPFLDHEFACWAQNIPISLKIFDGNGKWPLRKLLSNKIPSNLFNKPKKGFGIPLDKIINNTLKEMVYDLLSKENILNQGIFNFAFIEELLDKNYSAKEKNHNQIWNLLVFQIWYYENF
;
A
#
# COMPACT_ATOMS: atom_id res chain seq x y z
N VAL A 1 -9.09 10.10 20.71
CA VAL A 1 -9.27 8.71 20.21
C VAL A 1 -9.01 7.77 21.37
N PRO A 2 -9.96 6.91 21.77
CA PRO A 2 -9.86 6.14 23.03
C PRO A 2 -8.57 5.33 23.20
N PHE A 3 -8.05 4.73 22.11
CA PHE A 3 -6.81 3.94 22.16
C PHE A 3 -5.51 4.75 22.08
N LEU A 4 -5.59 6.08 21.92
CA LEU A 4 -4.46 7.01 21.95
C LEU A 4 -4.44 7.87 23.22
N ASP A 5 -5.37 7.60 24.15
CA ASP A 5 -5.35 8.18 25.47
C ASP A 5 -4.08 7.77 26.23
N HIS A 6 -3.43 8.74 26.90
CA HIS A 6 -2.15 8.52 27.55
C HIS A 6 -2.23 7.50 28.69
N GLU A 7 -3.23 7.61 29.54
CA GLU A 7 -3.41 6.68 30.68
C GLU A 7 -3.69 5.27 30.18
N PHE A 8 -4.58 5.14 29.16
CA PHE A 8 -4.85 3.86 28.53
C PHE A 8 -3.61 3.26 27.86
N ALA A 9 -2.80 4.06 27.18
CA ALA A 9 -1.57 3.59 26.54
C ALA A 9 -0.55 3.10 27.57
N CYS A 10 -0.34 3.85 28.66
CA CYS A 10 0.53 3.45 29.77
C CYS A 10 0.04 2.16 30.44
N TRP A 11 -1.24 2.05 30.70
CA TRP A 11 -1.82 0.80 31.23
C TRP A 11 -1.63 -0.37 30.27
N ALA A 12 -1.91 -0.17 28.99
CA ALA A 12 -1.76 -1.21 27.96
C ALA A 12 -0.30 -1.67 27.78
N GLN A 13 0.70 -0.78 27.93
CA GLN A 13 2.11 -1.14 27.89
C GLN A 13 2.49 -2.10 29.01
N ASN A 14 1.93 -1.93 30.21
CA ASN A 14 2.21 -2.76 31.39
C ASN A 14 1.53 -4.14 31.35
N ILE A 15 0.62 -4.41 30.44
CA ILE A 15 0.01 -5.72 30.28
C ILE A 15 1.09 -6.72 29.80
N PRO A 16 1.25 -7.88 30.41
CA PRO A 16 2.17 -8.93 29.97
C PRO A 16 1.89 -9.35 28.51
N ILE A 17 2.95 -9.63 27.76
CA ILE A 17 2.85 -10.00 26.34
C ILE A 17 1.99 -11.25 26.11
N SER A 18 2.03 -12.21 27.05
CA SER A 18 1.22 -13.42 27.04
C SER A 18 -0.30 -13.17 27.05
N LEU A 19 -0.71 -12.02 27.61
CA LEU A 19 -2.11 -11.58 27.59
C LEU A 19 -2.45 -10.75 26.34
N LYS A 20 -1.46 -10.17 25.66
CA LYS A 20 -1.66 -9.39 24.43
C LYS A 20 -1.74 -10.27 23.19
N ILE A 21 -0.99 -11.37 23.19
CA ILE A 21 -0.89 -12.31 22.07
C ILE A 21 -1.21 -13.71 22.59
N PHE A 22 -2.13 -14.38 21.95
CA PHE A 22 -2.50 -15.76 22.26
C PHE A 22 -2.60 -16.54 20.96
N ASP A 23 -1.96 -17.70 20.90
CA ASP A 23 -1.94 -18.58 19.72
C ASP A 23 -1.61 -17.81 18.41
N GLY A 24 -0.53 -17.00 18.46
CA GLY A 24 -0.09 -16.18 17.33
C GLY A 24 -1.02 -14.99 16.98
N ASN A 25 -2.15 -14.86 17.66
CA ASN A 25 -3.13 -13.79 17.40
C ASN A 25 -2.92 -12.60 18.31
N GLY A 26 -2.58 -11.45 17.73
CA GLY A 26 -2.50 -10.18 18.45
C GLY A 26 -3.87 -9.61 18.82
N LYS A 27 -3.85 -8.62 19.74
CA LYS A 27 -5.05 -7.95 20.26
C LYS A 27 -6.01 -8.92 20.96
N TRP A 28 -5.48 -9.94 21.60
CA TRP A 28 -6.27 -11.04 22.18
C TRP A 28 -7.35 -10.55 23.14
N PRO A 29 -7.12 -9.64 24.11
CA PRO A 29 -8.17 -9.16 25.01
C PRO A 29 -9.37 -8.56 24.29
N LEU A 30 -9.09 -7.77 23.24
CA LEU A 30 -10.16 -7.16 22.43
C LEU A 30 -10.93 -8.21 21.63
N ARG A 31 -10.22 -9.20 21.06
CA ARG A 31 -10.87 -10.32 20.35
C ARG A 31 -11.75 -11.14 21.27
N LYS A 32 -11.27 -11.42 22.48
CA LYS A 32 -12.03 -12.16 23.50
C LYS A 32 -13.28 -11.39 23.93
N LEU A 33 -13.16 -10.08 24.13
CA LEU A 33 -14.31 -9.21 24.45
C LEU A 33 -15.33 -9.20 23.30
N LEU A 34 -14.86 -9.07 22.05
CA LEU A 34 -15.73 -9.06 20.87
C LEU A 34 -16.44 -10.38 20.64
N SER A 35 -15.78 -11.51 20.89
CA SER A 35 -16.39 -12.86 20.71
C SER A 35 -17.63 -13.10 21.55
N ASN A 36 -17.77 -12.36 22.66
CA ASN A 36 -18.94 -12.42 23.52
C ASN A 36 -20.10 -11.50 23.04
N LYS A 37 -19.84 -10.63 22.05
CA LYS A 37 -20.80 -9.59 21.62
C LYS A 37 -21.21 -9.75 20.17
N ILE A 38 -20.31 -10.21 19.30
CA ILE A 38 -20.55 -10.33 17.86
C ILE A 38 -19.98 -11.66 17.30
N PRO A 39 -20.57 -12.20 16.23
CA PRO A 39 -20.08 -13.43 15.57
C PRO A 39 -18.64 -13.27 15.08
N SER A 40 -17.84 -14.32 15.20
CA SER A 40 -16.40 -14.32 14.90
C SER A 40 -16.06 -14.00 13.44
N ASN A 41 -16.93 -14.33 12.49
CA ASN A 41 -16.77 -14.03 11.07
C ASN A 41 -16.76 -12.52 10.75
N LEU A 42 -17.24 -11.67 11.64
CA LEU A 42 -17.23 -10.22 11.47
C LEU A 42 -15.89 -9.58 11.83
N PHE A 43 -15.12 -10.17 12.75
CA PHE A 43 -13.83 -9.62 13.19
C PHE A 43 -12.60 -10.49 12.88
N ASN A 44 -12.78 -11.78 12.54
CA ASN A 44 -11.70 -12.66 12.10
C ASN A 44 -11.46 -12.55 10.58
N LYS A 45 -11.20 -11.32 10.12
CA LYS A 45 -10.85 -11.06 8.71
C LYS A 45 -9.33 -10.93 8.57
N PRO A 46 -8.76 -11.33 7.43
CA PRO A 46 -7.36 -11.05 7.13
C PRO A 46 -7.12 -9.54 7.18
N LYS A 47 -5.99 -9.14 7.75
CA LYS A 47 -5.61 -7.73 7.83
C LYS A 47 -5.49 -7.17 6.41
N LYS A 48 -6.27 -6.14 6.11
CA LYS A 48 -6.08 -5.30 4.93
C LYS A 48 -5.50 -3.98 5.41
N GLY A 49 -4.34 -3.59 4.89
CA GLY A 49 -3.80 -2.25 5.12
C GLY A 49 -4.72 -1.18 4.51
N PHE A 50 -4.58 0.06 4.95
CA PHE A 50 -5.19 1.22 4.31
C PHE A 50 -4.45 1.51 3.00
N GLY A 51 -4.61 0.62 2.02
CA GLY A 51 -4.02 0.79 0.70
C GLY A 51 -4.99 1.50 -0.23
N ILE A 52 -4.50 2.50 -0.94
CA ILE A 52 -5.18 3.05 -2.10
C ILE A 52 -5.23 1.93 -3.17
N PRO A 53 -6.33 1.75 -3.90
CA PRO A 53 -6.42 0.76 -4.98
C PRO A 53 -5.59 1.21 -6.19
N LEU A 54 -4.25 1.20 -6.05
CA LEU A 54 -3.30 1.68 -7.06
C LEU A 54 -3.47 0.97 -8.40
N ASP A 55 -3.84 -0.32 -8.38
CA ASP A 55 -4.14 -1.10 -9.58
C ASP A 55 -5.22 -0.44 -10.45
N LYS A 56 -6.32 -0.02 -9.83
CA LYS A 56 -7.40 0.66 -10.55
C LYS A 56 -7.02 2.07 -10.99
N ILE A 57 -6.29 2.78 -10.15
CA ILE A 57 -5.86 4.16 -10.44
C ILE A 57 -4.89 4.16 -11.62
N ILE A 58 -3.85 3.35 -11.58
CA ILE A 58 -2.84 3.25 -12.64
C ILE A 58 -3.44 2.73 -13.95
N ASN A 59 -4.28 1.69 -13.87
CA ASN A 59 -4.80 1.06 -15.08
C ASN A 59 -5.93 1.83 -15.75
N ASN A 60 -6.61 2.73 -15.03
CA ASN A 60 -7.73 3.49 -15.57
C ASN A 60 -7.49 4.99 -15.53
N THR A 61 -7.47 5.59 -14.33
CA THR A 61 -7.49 7.04 -14.15
C THR A 61 -6.20 7.72 -14.62
N LEU A 62 -5.05 7.14 -14.35
CA LEU A 62 -3.75 7.72 -14.66
C LEU A 62 -3.07 7.09 -15.88
N LYS A 63 -3.76 6.25 -16.63
CA LYS A 63 -3.16 5.50 -17.75
C LYS A 63 -2.53 6.43 -18.79
N GLU A 64 -3.23 7.46 -19.20
CA GLU A 64 -2.73 8.45 -20.18
C GLU A 64 -1.50 9.18 -19.62
N MET A 65 -1.59 9.67 -18.39
CA MET A 65 -0.46 10.33 -17.72
C MET A 65 0.77 9.42 -17.61
N VAL A 66 0.57 8.12 -17.36
CA VAL A 66 1.66 7.13 -17.32
C VAL A 66 2.38 7.06 -18.67
N TYR A 67 1.64 6.96 -19.78
CA TYR A 67 2.23 6.92 -21.11
C TYR A 67 2.90 8.23 -21.51
N ASP A 68 2.36 9.37 -21.11
CA ASP A 68 2.95 10.68 -21.40
C ASP A 68 4.26 10.88 -20.63
N LEU A 69 4.23 10.73 -19.32
CA LEU A 69 5.40 10.99 -18.46
C LEU A 69 6.50 9.93 -18.62
N LEU A 70 6.14 8.68 -18.89
CA LEU A 70 7.08 7.59 -19.12
C LEU A 70 7.30 7.31 -20.63
N SER A 71 7.04 8.30 -21.50
CA SER A 71 7.28 8.18 -22.93
C SER A 71 8.78 7.99 -23.23
N LYS A 72 9.06 7.37 -24.39
CA LYS A 72 10.44 7.12 -24.84
C LYS A 72 11.25 8.41 -24.89
N GLU A 73 10.65 9.47 -25.41
CA GLU A 73 11.30 10.77 -25.56
C GLU A 73 11.71 11.34 -24.20
N ASN A 74 10.78 11.37 -23.25
CA ASN A 74 11.03 11.90 -21.90
C ASN A 74 12.11 11.12 -21.17
N ILE A 75 12.05 9.80 -21.21
CA ILE A 75 13.01 8.93 -20.53
C ILE A 75 14.40 9.02 -21.13
N LEU A 76 14.52 9.06 -22.45
CA LEU A 76 15.83 9.19 -23.13
C LEU A 76 16.44 10.57 -22.92
N ASN A 77 15.64 11.63 -22.94
CA ASN A 77 16.12 13.00 -22.71
C ASN A 77 16.64 13.19 -21.28
N GLN A 78 16.04 12.52 -20.29
CA GLN A 78 16.52 12.53 -18.92
C GLN A 78 17.84 11.77 -18.75
N GLY A 79 18.00 10.65 -19.43
CA GLY A 79 19.19 9.78 -19.31
C GLY A 79 19.33 9.08 -17.94
N ILE A 80 18.28 9.07 -17.12
CA ILE A 80 18.31 8.48 -15.75
C ILE A 80 17.90 7.01 -15.78
N PHE A 81 16.87 6.68 -16.56
CA PHE A 81 16.29 5.34 -16.60
C PHE A 81 16.51 4.65 -17.94
N ASN A 82 16.52 3.34 -17.92
CA ASN A 82 16.55 2.52 -19.13
C ASN A 82 15.11 2.38 -19.67
N PHE A 83 14.86 2.96 -20.85
CA PHE A 83 13.52 2.94 -21.47
C PHE A 83 13.04 1.52 -21.77
N ALA A 84 13.90 0.61 -22.23
CA ALA A 84 13.51 -0.76 -22.55
C ALA A 84 12.96 -1.50 -21.31
N PHE A 85 13.53 -1.24 -20.14
CA PHE A 85 13.01 -1.80 -18.89
C PHE A 85 11.64 -1.21 -18.52
N ILE A 86 11.45 0.10 -18.71
CA ILE A 86 10.16 0.77 -18.43
C ILE A 86 9.08 0.25 -19.39
N GLU A 87 9.39 0.13 -20.67
CA GLU A 87 8.48 -0.41 -21.70
C GLU A 87 8.02 -1.83 -21.33
N GLU A 88 8.96 -2.72 -20.99
CA GLU A 88 8.64 -4.08 -20.53
C GLU A 88 7.77 -4.09 -19.27
N LEU A 89 8.06 -3.20 -18.31
CA LEU A 89 7.29 -3.04 -17.06
C LEU A 89 5.84 -2.63 -17.35
N LEU A 90 5.63 -1.67 -18.25
CA LEU A 90 4.32 -1.19 -18.65
C LEU A 90 3.55 -2.30 -19.40
N ASP A 91 4.19 -2.95 -20.36
CA ASP A 91 3.57 -4.02 -21.15
C ASP A 91 3.11 -5.19 -20.26
N LYS A 92 3.94 -5.61 -19.32
CA LYS A 92 3.58 -6.67 -18.37
C LYS A 92 2.41 -6.27 -17.46
N ASN A 93 2.39 -5.02 -17.00
CA ASN A 93 1.31 -4.52 -16.14
C ASN A 93 -0.02 -4.40 -16.91
N TYR A 94 -0.03 -3.78 -18.09
CA TYR A 94 -1.25 -3.55 -18.87
C TYR A 94 -1.76 -4.80 -19.59
N SER A 95 -0.90 -5.79 -19.85
CA SER A 95 -1.32 -7.12 -20.31
C SER A 95 -1.78 -8.05 -19.18
N ALA A 96 -1.81 -7.57 -17.95
CA ALA A 96 -2.15 -8.32 -16.74
C ALA A 96 -1.27 -9.57 -16.48
N LYS A 97 -0.08 -9.63 -17.08
CA LYS A 97 0.90 -10.70 -16.83
C LYS A 97 1.53 -10.58 -15.44
N GLU A 98 1.81 -9.34 -15.03
CA GLU A 98 2.38 -9.03 -13.72
C GLU A 98 1.68 -7.80 -13.10
N LYS A 99 1.73 -7.70 -11.76
CA LYS A 99 1.16 -6.55 -11.02
C LYS A 99 2.26 -5.56 -10.67
N ASN A 100 2.59 -4.68 -11.60
CA ASN A 100 3.69 -3.72 -11.47
C ASN A 100 3.23 -2.30 -11.05
N HIS A 101 1.98 -2.15 -10.61
CA HIS A 101 1.38 -0.85 -10.29
C HIS A 101 2.16 -0.04 -9.24
N ASN A 102 2.83 -0.69 -8.27
CA ASN A 102 3.65 0.02 -7.28
C ASN A 102 4.91 0.63 -7.90
N GLN A 103 5.58 -0.11 -8.80
CA GLN A 103 6.76 0.39 -9.51
C GLN A 103 6.39 1.54 -10.44
N ILE A 104 5.29 1.40 -11.20
CA ILE A 104 4.77 2.45 -12.07
C ILE A 104 4.41 3.70 -11.26
N TRP A 105 3.77 3.54 -10.10
CA TRP A 105 3.48 4.65 -9.20
C TRP A 105 4.74 5.39 -8.75
N ASN A 106 5.78 4.66 -8.34
CA ASN A 106 7.05 5.26 -7.92
C ASN A 106 7.72 6.03 -9.07
N LEU A 107 7.70 5.47 -10.30
CA LEU A 107 8.20 6.15 -11.48
C LEU A 107 7.40 7.42 -11.78
N LEU A 108 6.06 7.38 -11.70
CA LEU A 108 5.22 8.57 -11.87
C LEU A 108 5.54 9.66 -10.87
N VAL A 109 5.61 9.32 -9.58
CA VAL A 109 5.93 10.29 -8.53
C VAL A 109 7.29 10.93 -8.79
N PHE A 110 8.29 10.11 -9.20
CA PHE A 110 9.60 10.62 -9.57
C PHE A 110 9.52 11.56 -10.78
N GLN A 111 8.80 11.21 -11.84
CA GLN A 111 8.66 12.03 -13.03
C GLN A 111 7.99 13.38 -12.74
N ILE A 112 6.91 13.38 -11.97
CA ILE A 112 6.23 14.62 -11.56
C ILE A 112 7.21 15.50 -10.78
N TRP A 113 7.91 14.93 -9.80
CA TRP A 113 8.91 15.67 -9.04
C TRP A 113 10.04 16.20 -9.91
N TYR A 114 10.53 15.40 -10.86
CA TYR A 114 11.61 15.80 -11.76
C TYR A 114 11.20 17.02 -12.63
N TYR A 115 10.03 16.98 -13.24
CA TYR A 115 9.52 18.10 -14.05
C TYR A 115 9.22 19.38 -13.27
N GLU A 116 8.93 19.28 -11.99
CA GLU A 116 8.70 20.44 -11.14
C GLU A 116 10.01 21.11 -10.68
N ASN A 117 11.15 20.41 -10.74
CA ASN A 117 12.39 20.87 -10.15
C ASN A 117 13.53 21.08 -11.17
N PHE A 118 13.43 20.50 -12.37
CA PHE A 118 14.46 20.55 -13.42
C PHE A 118 13.86 20.85 -14.80
#